data_182b371231e92ce87e6e46a50cbf7620
#
_entry.id   182b371231e92ce87e6e46a50cbf7620
#
_cell.length_a   1.000
_cell.length_b   1.000
_cell.length_c   1.000
_cell.angle_alpha   90.00
_cell.angle_beta   90.00
_cell.angle_gamma   90.00
#
_symmetry.space_group_name_H-M   'P 1'
#
loop_
_entity.id
_entity.type
_entity.pdbx_description
1 polymer ?
#
loop_
_entity_poly.entity_id
_entity_poly.type
_entity_poly.pdbx_seq_one_letter_code
_entity_poly.pdbx_strand_id
1 'polypeptide(L)'
;MKLTKLLLIYVLTAFSSLVAAQSNNDYEVPRTEWGQPDLQGVWNFSSDVPMQRPLTYGTQEFLSQEEIQERRDAIMAQRAAADEAAARLNIDPDAPEESSNPGGYNDFWFETAGLGDVVRTSHIVYPENGRQPDYVEGANRQFGGLGPDVPGDRPVRYVVGGIDKGGPEDRGLSERCIVGFNSGPPFVPSLYNNNMQIIQNKDTAVILTEMIHDARIVPMVDKPALADDIRLWSGDSRGYWDDEVLVVETRNFNGFRQTFGAAGDNYNAVLTEKFTRVAYDQVDYEFTIDDPSTFTDKITAVVPMIKMAGQVYEYACHEGNYGMINTLRGARVEERLAAEGVDIGERD
;
A
#
# COMPACT_ATOMS: atom_id res chain seq x y z
N MET A 1 2.86 81.63 -13.80
CA MET A 1 1.83 80.61 -13.93
C MET A 1 2.53 79.26 -14.16
N LYS A 2 2.71 78.48 -13.14
CA LYS A 2 3.34 77.15 -13.24
C LYS A 2 2.27 76.09 -12.91
N LEU A 3 1.92 75.26 -13.91
CA LEU A 3 1.04 74.08 -13.74
C LEU A 3 1.84 72.95 -13.14
N THR A 4 1.46 72.57 -11.98
CA THR A 4 1.98 71.38 -11.32
C THR A 4 1.13 70.17 -11.73
N LYS A 5 1.71 69.17 -12.42
CA LYS A 5 1.09 67.89 -12.75
C LYS A 5 1.19 66.97 -11.57
N LEU A 6 0.03 66.59 -11.01
CA LEU A 6 -0.09 65.54 -10.01
C LEU A 6 -0.06 64.20 -10.69
N LEU A 7 0.96 63.36 -10.38
CA LEU A 7 1.07 61.98 -10.83
C LEU A 7 0.37 61.09 -9.78
N LEU A 8 -0.75 60.50 -10.16
CA LEU A 8 -1.48 59.51 -9.33
C LEU A 8 -0.85 58.14 -9.56
N ILE A 9 -0.12 57.62 -8.59
CA ILE A 9 0.40 56.24 -8.59
C ILE A 9 -0.68 55.38 -8.00
N TYR A 10 -1.31 54.52 -8.82
CA TYR A 10 -2.16 53.40 -8.38
C TYR A 10 -1.26 52.27 -7.95
N VAL A 11 -1.20 52.03 -6.65
CA VAL A 11 -0.61 50.81 -6.08
C VAL A 11 -1.69 49.74 -6.12
N LEU A 12 -1.57 48.81 -7.06
CA LEU A 12 -2.39 47.59 -7.09
C LEU A 12 -1.82 46.61 -6.02
N THR A 13 -2.41 46.59 -4.87
CA THR A 13 -2.18 45.53 -3.88
C THR A 13 -2.95 44.26 -4.29
N ALA A 14 -2.25 43.32 -4.86
CA ALA A 14 -2.78 41.97 -5.08
C ALA A 14 -2.99 41.32 -3.69
N PHE A 15 -4.23 41.22 -3.27
CA PHE A 15 -4.63 40.35 -2.16
C PHE A 15 -4.56 38.92 -2.65
N SER A 16 -3.46 38.22 -2.34
CA SER A 16 -3.43 36.76 -2.41
C SER A 16 -4.30 36.24 -1.29
N SER A 17 -5.50 35.81 -1.63
CA SER A 17 -6.36 35.08 -0.71
C SER A 17 -5.71 33.71 -0.43
N LEU A 18 -4.98 33.59 0.66
CA LEU A 18 -4.74 32.28 1.27
C LEU A 18 -6.11 31.74 1.68
N VAL A 19 -6.60 30.76 0.94
CA VAL A 19 -7.65 29.88 1.42
C VAL A 19 -6.97 28.99 2.45
N ALA A 20 -6.94 29.46 3.70
CA ALA A 20 -6.70 28.58 4.82
C ALA A 20 -7.89 27.62 4.87
N ALA A 21 -7.65 26.34 4.60
CA ALA A 21 -8.60 25.31 4.98
C ALA A 21 -8.93 25.53 6.46
N GLN A 22 -10.19 25.82 6.77
CA GLN A 22 -10.66 25.85 8.15
C GLN A 22 -10.55 24.42 8.68
N SER A 23 -9.44 24.11 9.33
CA SER A 23 -9.39 22.98 10.24
C SER A 23 -10.43 23.26 11.33
N ASN A 24 -11.35 22.34 11.54
CA ASN A 24 -12.19 22.33 12.74
C ASN A 24 -11.26 22.29 13.95
N ASN A 25 -11.04 23.43 14.55
CA ASN A 25 -10.00 23.67 15.55
C ASN A 25 -10.35 23.17 16.97
N ASP A 26 -11.33 22.26 17.11
CA ASP A 26 -11.76 21.77 18.42
C ASP A 26 -11.36 20.30 18.67
N TYR A 27 -10.61 19.64 17.75
CA TYR A 27 -10.15 18.28 17.99
C TYR A 27 -8.84 18.30 18.79
N GLU A 28 -8.92 17.76 20.00
CA GLU A 28 -7.77 17.56 20.87
C GLU A 28 -7.36 16.09 20.80
N VAL A 29 -6.09 15.84 20.47
CA VAL A 29 -5.55 14.47 20.35
C VAL A 29 -5.59 13.79 21.73
N PRO A 30 -6.26 12.64 21.87
CA PRO A 30 -6.23 11.86 23.10
C PRO A 30 -4.81 11.48 23.50
N ARG A 31 -4.55 11.43 24.79
CA ARG A 31 -3.26 11.08 25.34
C ARG A 31 -3.29 9.77 26.11
N THR A 32 -2.23 9.03 26.01
CA THR A 32 -1.96 7.88 26.87
C THR A 32 -1.68 8.34 28.32
N GLU A 33 -1.68 7.41 29.26
CA GLU A 33 -1.38 7.69 30.68
C GLU A 33 0.03 8.27 30.91
N TRP A 34 0.95 8.05 29.97
CA TRP A 34 2.31 8.60 29.98
C TRP A 34 2.46 9.86 29.12
N GLY A 35 1.37 10.43 28.63
CA GLY A 35 1.31 11.75 27.99
C GLY A 35 1.57 11.81 26.49
N GLN A 36 1.91 10.70 25.83
CA GLN A 36 2.09 10.63 24.38
C GLN A 36 0.72 10.62 23.66
N PRO A 37 0.65 11.06 22.39
CA PRO A 37 -0.55 10.88 21.58
C PRO A 37 -1.00 9.41 21.56
N ASP A 38 -2.31 9.18 21.72
CA ASP A 38 -2.88 7.84 21.72
C ASP A 38 -3.28 7.44 20.30
N LEU A 39 -2.46 6.60 19.69
CA LEU A 39 -2.71 5.99 18.37
C LEU A 39 -3.32 4.59 18.47
N GLN A 40 -3.56 4.08 19.69
CA GLN A 40 -4.03 2.72 19.90
C GLN A 40 -5.40 2.48 19.25
N GLY A 41 -5.55 1.31 18.68
CA GLY A 41 -6.78 0.89 18.03
C GLY A 41 -6.54 0.07 16.78
N VAL A 42 -7.64 -0.31 16.15
CA VAL A 42 -7.64 -0.95 14.83
C VAL A 42 -7.96 0.11 13.79
N TRP A 43 -7.13 0.15 12.77
CA TRP A 43 -7.20 1.14 11.69
C TRP A 43 -7.26 0.44 10.35
N ASN A 44 -8.21 0.85 9.50
CA ASN A 44 -8.35 0.37 8.14
C ASN A 44 -7.74 1.37 7.17
N PHE A 45 -6.86 0.91 6.30
CA PHE A 45 -6.18 1.71 5.28
C PHE A 45 -6.65 1.40 3.85
N SER A 46 -7.82 0.76 3.67
CA SER A 46 -8.41 0.61 2.34
C SER A 46 -8.68 1.98 1.70
N SER A 47 -8.58 2.06 0.39
CA SER A 47 -8.76 3.32 -0.32
C SER A 47 -9.18 3.12 -1.76
N ASP A 48 -10.13 3.94 -2.21
CA ASP A 48 -10.53 4.07 -3.62
C ASP A 48 -9.70 5.13 -4.37
N VAL A 49 -8.74 5.78 -3.69
CA VAL A 49 -7.79 6.72 -4.31
C VAL A 49 -6.63 5.94 -4.94
N PRO A 50 -6.25 6.23 -6.20
CA PRO A 50 -5.13 5.55 -6.83
C PRO A 50 -3.80 5.93 -6.17
N MET A 51 -2.85 5.00 -6.13
CA MET A 51 -1.51 5.28 -5.62
C MET A 51 -0.82 6.37 -6.44
N GLN A 52 -0.89 6.27 -7.77
CA GLN A 52 -0.30 7.24 -8.69
C GLN A 52 -1.38 8.11 -9.34
N ARG A 53 -1.10 9.39 -9.51
CA ARG A 53 -2.01 10.33 -10.16
C ARG A 53 -2.22 9.96 -11.62
N PRO A 54 -3.48 9.77 -12.07
CA PRO A 54 -3.80 9.62 -13.47
C PRO A 54 -3.29 10.83 -14.28
N LEU A 55 -2.76 10.58 -15.47
CA LEU A 55 -2.17 11.63 -16.32
C LEU A 55 -3.18 12.73 -16.69
N THR A 56 -4.46 12.39 -16.70
CA THR A 56 -5.56 13.34 -16.98
C THR A 56 -5.66 14.48 -15.98
N TYR A 57 -5.19 14.28 -14.75
CA TYR A 57 -5.22 15.32 -13.70
C TYR A 57 -4.00 16.26 -13.72
N GLY A 58 -2.95 15.94 -14.49
CA GLY A 58 -1.75 16.76 -14.55
C GLY A 58 -1.16 17.06 -13.17
N THR A 59 -1.20 18.33 -12.74
CA THR A 59 -0.72 18.76 -11.41
C THR A 59 -1.84 18.94 -10.38
N GLN A 60 -3.08 18.64 -10.73
CA GLN A 60 -4.22 18.78 -9.83
C GLN A 60 -4.09 17.80 -8.64
N GLU A 61 -3.96 18.33 -7.44
CA GLU A 61 -3.72 17.55 -6.23
C GLU A 61 -5.01 16.99 -5.62
N PHE A 62 -6.10 17.76 -5.67
CA PHE A 62 -7.40 17.38 -5.13
C PHE A 62 -8.49 17.40 -6.20
N LEU A 63 -9.46 16.50 -6.04
CA LEU A 63 -10.66 16.50 -6.86
C LEU A 63 -11.56 17.68 -6.48
N SER A 64 -12.26 18.25 -7.46
CA SER A 64 -13.38 19.16 -7.22
C SER A 64 -14.58 18.39 -6.65
N GLN A 65 -15.55 19.10 -6.06
CA GLN A 65 -16.75 18.46 -5.54
C GLN A 65 -17.58 17.76 -6.63
N GLU A 66 -17.54 18.28 -7.86
CA GLU A 66 -18.19 17.66 -9.02
C GLU A 66 -17.50 16.34 -9.38
N GLU A 67 -16.18 16.33 -9.49
CA GLU A 67 -15.38 15.13 -9.77
C GLU A 67 -15.50 14.07 -8.65
N ILE A 68 -15.61 14.48 -7.39
CA ILE A 68 -15.86 13.57 -6.26
C ILE A 68 -17.22 12.88 -6.45
N GLN A 69 -18.26 13.65 -6.80
CA GLN A 69 -19.59 13.10 -7.00
C GLN A 69 -19.64 12.16 -8.22
N GLU A 70 -19.07 12.55 -9.33
CA GLU A 70 -18.94 11.68 -10.52
C GLU A 70 -18.23 10.38 -10.20
N ARG A 71 -17.16 10.44 -9.42
CA ARG A 71 -16.41 9.26 -9.02
C ARG A 71 -17.19 8.37 -8.06
N ARG A 72 -17.93 8.95 -7.11
CA ARG A 72 -18.86 8.19 -6.23
C ARG A 72 -19.90 7.46 -7.06
N ASP A 73 -20.50 8.13 -8.04
CA ASP A 73 -21.52 7.54 -8.90
C ASP A 73 -20.93 6.41 -9.75
N ALA A 74 -19.72 6.57 -10.27
CA ALA A 74 -19.02 5.53 -11.03
C ALA A 74 -18.71 4.30 -10.16
N ILE A 75 -18.23 4.49 -8.92
CA ILE A 75 -17.98 3.39 -7.97
C ILE A 75 -19.29 2.65 -7.66
N MET A 76 -20.36 3.37 -7.40
CA MET A 76 -21.67 2.75 -7.13
C MET A 76 -22.21 1.98 -8.32
N ALA A 77 -22.06 2.50 -9.54
CA ALA A 77 -22.46 1.82 -10.76
C ALA A 77 -21.64 0.54 -11.01
N GLN A 78 -20.32 0.60 -10.77
CA GLN A 78 -19.44 -0.57 -10.88
C GLN A 78 -19.82 -1.66 -9.89
N ARG A 79 -20.11 -1.31 -8.64
CA ARG A 79 -20.56 -2.26 -7.61
C ARG A 79 -21.89 -2.91 -8.00
N ALA A 80 -22.87 -2.11 -8.43
CA ALA A 80 -24.16 -2.64 -8.87
C ALA A 80 -24.01 -3.62 -10.05
N ALA A 81 -23.12 -3.32 -11.00
CA ALA A 81 -22.83 -4.22 -12.12
C ALA A 81 -22.15 -5.53 -11.67
N ALA A 82 -21.23 -5.45 -10.70
CA ALA A 82 -20.57 -6.61 -10.13
C ALA A 82 -21.55 -7.50 -9.35
N ASP A 83 -22.42 -6.91 -8.53
CA ASP A 83 -23.49 -7.62 -7.82
C ASP A 83 -24.46 -8.32 -8.76
N GLU A 84 -24.84 -7.66 -9.85
CA GLU A 84 -25.70 -8.25 -10.88
C GLU A 84 -25.00 -9.43 -11.61
N ALA A 85 -23.71 -9.28 -11.92
CA ALA A 85 -22.92 -10.36 -12.51
C ALA A 85 -22.78 -11.55 -11.56
N ALA A 86 -22.50 -11.32 -10.28
CA ALA A 86 -22.43 -12.36 -9.26
C ALA A 86 -23.77 -13.07 -9.06
N ALA A 87 -24.88 -12.35 -9.09
CA ALA A 87 -26.22 -12.91 -8.99
C ALA A 87 -26.54 -13.84 -10.18
N ARG A 88 -26.10 -13.48 -11.40
CA ARG A 88 -26.29 -14.31 -12.61
C ARG A 88 -25.51 -15.61 -12.51
N LEU A 89 -24.28 -15.60 -12.03
CA LEU A 89 -23.43 -16.78 -11.85
C LEU A 89 -24.04 -17.79 -10.84
N ASN A 90 -24.76 -17.29 -9.86
CA ASN A 90 -25.43 -18.13 -8.85
C ASN A 90 -26.75 -18.74 -9.31
N ILE A 91 -27.34 -18.30 -10.42
CA ILE A 91 -28.68 -18.69 -10.86
C ILE A 91 -28.64 -19.61 -12.09
N ASP A 92 -27.59 -19.57 -12.89
CA ASP A 92 -27.48 -20.36 -14.12
C ASP A 92 -26.41 -21.47 -13.98
N PRO A 93 -26.80 -22.69 -13.58
CA PRO A 93 -25.88 -23.83 -13.51
C PRO A 93 -25.41 -24.32 -14.90
N ASP A 94 -26.04 -23.86 -15.97
CA ASP A 94 -25.71 -24.21 -17.36
C ASP A 94 -24.94 -23.07 -18.07
N ALA A 95 -24.53 -22.03 -17.34
CA ALA A 95 -23.70 -20.96 -17.89
C ALA A 95 -22.42 -21.54 -18.51
N PRO A 96 -22.02 -21.09 -19.73
CA PRO A 96 -20.81 -21.61 -20.37
C PRO A 96 -19.60 -21.52 -19.43
N GLU A 97 -18.75 -22.55 -19.39
CA GLU A 97 -17.52 -22.61 -18.58
C GLU A 97 -16.62 -21.37 -18.78
N GLU A 98 -16.65 -20.75 -19.94
CA GLU A 98 -15.94 -19.50 -20.25
C GLU A 98 -16.40 -18.29 -19.43
N SER A 99 -17.62 -18.31 -18.85
CA SER A 99 -18.14 -17.25 -17.98
C SER A 99 -17.91 -17.54 -16.50
N SER A 100 -17.53 -18.76 -16.14
CA SER A 100 -17.19 -19.13 -14.79
C SER A 100 -15.70 -18.84 -14.56
N ASN A 101 -15.37 -17.81 -13.81
CA ASN A 101 -14.04 -17.66 -13.26
C ASN A 101 -13.97 -18.55 -11.99
N PRO A 102 -13.57 -19.83 -12.09
CA PRO A 102 -13.67 -20.78 -10.99
C PRO A 102 -12.68 -20.50 -9.86
N GLY A 103 -11.90 -19.42 -9.96
CA GLY A 103 -10.93 -18.97 -8.98
C GLY A 103 -11.02 -17.49 -8.65
N GLY A 104 -12.05 -16.77 -9.15
CA GLY A 104 -12.28 -15.38 -8.79
C GLY A 104 -12.75 -15.25 -7.36
N TYR A 105 -12.10 -14.39 -6.57
CA TYR A 105 -12.73 -13.89 -5.37
C TYR A 105 -14.05 -13.23 -5.76
N ASN A 106 -15.11 -13.55 -5.06
CA ASN A 106 -16.33 -12.78 -5.19
C ASN A 106 -16.11 -11.39 -4.57
N ASP A 107 -16.77 -10.38 -5.09
CA ASP A 107 -16.61 -8.98 -4.67
C ASP A 107 -16.96 -8.73 -3.20
N PHE A 108 -17.59 -9.71 -2.53
CA PHE A 108 -17.89 -9.69 -1.12
C PHE A 108 -16.65 -9.46 -0.23
N TRP A 109 -15.48 -9.95 -0.66
CA TRP A 109 -14.24 -9.81 0.09
C TRP A 109 -13.50 -8.50 -0.17
N PHE A 110 -13.94 -7.73 -1.17
CA PHE A 110 -13.27 -6.48 -1.51
C PHE A 110 -13.69 -5.37 -0.55
N GLU A 111 -12.69 -4.82 0.11
CA GLU A 111 -12.87 -3.66 0.97
C GLU A 111 -12.94 -2.40 0.13
N THR A 112 -13.90 -1.55 0.46
CA THR A 112 -14.11 -0.27 -0.20
C THR A 112 -14.24 0.80 0.86
N ALA A 113 -13.31 1.75 0.85
CA ALA A 113 -13.30 2.84 1.83
C ALA A 113 -14.38 3.90 1.57
N GLY A 114 -14.83 4.00 0.31
CA GLY A 114 -15.59 5.16 -0.13
C GLY A 114 -14.70 6.40 -0.29
N LEU A 115 -15.30 7.49 -0.71
CA LEU A 115 -14.61 8.78 -0.87
C LEU A 115 -15.12 9.76 0.19
N GLY A 116 -14.19 10.41 0.89
CA GLY A 116 -14.47 11.52 1.78
C GLY A 116 -14.93 12.79 1.05
N ASP A 117 -15.04 13.89 1.77
CA ASP A 117 -15.43 15.19 1.21
C ASP A 117 -14.25 15.97 0.62
N VAL A 118 -13.03 15.59 1.01
CA VAL A 118 -11.76 16.07 0.42
C VAL A 118 -11.01 14.85 -0.07
N VAL A 119 -10.81 14.75 -1.38
CA VAL A 119 -10.22 13.58 -2.02
C VAL A 119 -9.03 13.99 -2.85
N ARG A 120 -7.88 13.36 -2.60
CA ARG A 120 -6.69 13.51 -3.44
C ARG A 120 -6.85 12.78 -4.76
N THR A 121 -6.15 13.27 -5.77
CA THR A 121 -6.07 12.59 -7.08
C THR A 121 -5.10 11.40 -7.06
N SER A 122 -4.26 11.30 -6.02
CA SER A 122 -3.33 10.18 -5.75
C SER A 122 -2.90 10.14 -4.30
N HIS A 123 -2.47 8.97 -3.83
CA HIS A 123 -1.77 8.86 -2.55
C HIS A 123 -0.36 9.43 -2.60
N ILE A 124 0.37 9.29 -3.72
CA ILE A 124 1.68 9.92 -3.90
C ILE A 124 1.51 11.43 -3.94
N VAL A 125 2.20 12.10 -3.02
CA VAL A 125 2.24 13.56 -2.88
C VAL A 125 3.60 14.14 -3.28
N TYR A 126 4.65 13.34 -3.27
CA TYR A 126 5.95 13.68 -3.79
C TYR A 126 6.54 12.49 -4.58
N PRO A 127 7.05 12.73 -5.77
CA PRO A 127 7.16 13.99 -6.51
C PRO A 127 5.82 14.70 -6.73
N GLU A 128 5.84 16.05 -6.94
CA GLU A 128 4.64 16.89 -7.03
C GLU A 128 3.66 16.48 -8.14
N ASN A 129 4.14 15.79 -9.18
CA ASN A 129 3.29 15.23 -10.21
C ASN A 129 2.41 14.06 -9.70
N GLY A 130 2.57 13.64 -8.43
CA GLY A 130 1.82 12.56 -7.81
C GLY A 130 2.13 11.17 -8.40
N ARG A 131 3.30 11.00 -8.98
CA ARG A 131 3.69 9.77 -9.67
C ARG A 131 5.05 9.27 -9.17
N GLN A 132 5.25 7.95 -9.28
CA GLN A 132 6.54 7.34 -9.02
C GLN A 132 7.61 7.97 -9.93
N PRO A 133 8.79 8.32 -9.39
CA PRO A 133 9.91 8.80 -10.20
C PRO A 133 10.46 7.70 -11.12
N ASP A 134 11.30 8.11 -12.06
CA ASP A 134 11.95 7.18 -12.97
C ASP A 134 12.89 6.22 -12.20
N TYR A 135 13.12 5.05 -12.80
CA TYR A 135 14.09 4.12 -12.27
C TYR A 135 15.51 4.56 -12.62
N VAL A 136 16.45 4.27 -11.72
CA VAL A 136 17.87 4.37 -12.07
C VAL A 136 18.24 3.30 -13.10
N GLU A 137 19.29 3.56 -13.88
CA GLU A 137 19.78 2.60 -14.86
C GLU A 137 20.21 1.28 -14.16
N GLY A 138 19.71 0.15 -14.66
CA GLY A 138 19.99 -1.17 -14.10
C GLY A 138 19.18 -1.54 -12.86
N ALA A 139 18.20 -0.72 -12.46
CA ALA A 139 17.29 -1.06 -11.37
C ALA A 139 16.58 -2.40 -11.63
N ASN A 140 16.54 -3.24 -10.61
CA ASN A 140 15.87 -4.53 -10.70
C ASN A 140 14.35 -4.30 -10.81
N ARG A 141 13.77 -4.73 -11.94
CA ARG A 141 12.33 -4.64 -12.20
C ARG A 141 11.78 -6.05 -12.30
N GLN A 142 10.82 -6.36 -11.47
CA GLN A 142 10.07 -7.60 -11.55
C GLN A 142 8.64 -7.34 -11.96
N PHE A 143 8.30 -7.89 -13.09
CA PHE A 143 6.91 -8.00 -13.52
C PHE A 143 6.43 -9.36 -13.03
N GLY A 144 5.64 -9.34 -12.00
CA GLY A 144 4.95 -10.53 -11.62
C GLY A 144 3.69 -10.73 -12.42
N GLY A 145 3.11 -11.88 -12.28
CA GLY A 145 1.86 -12.25 -12.91
C GLY A 145 1.91 -13.59 -13.60
N LEU A 146 1.06 -13.79 -14.56
CA LEU A 146 0.90 -15.05 -15.33
C LEU A 146 1.96 -15.17 -16.44
N GLY A 147 3.15 -14.63 -16.25
CA GLY A 147 4.22 -14.75 -17.23
C GLY A 147 4.99 -16.07 -17.12
N PRO A 148 5.93 -16.33 -18.06
CA PRO A 148 6.78 -17.51 -17.99
C PRO A 148 7.61 -17.51 -16.70
N ASP A 149 7.94 -18.71 -16.22
CA ASP A 149 8.80 -18.88 -15.05
C ASP A 149 10.20 -18.31 -15.32
N VAL A 150 10.74 -17.63 -14.34
CA VAL A 150 12.06 -17.00 -14.43
C VAL A 150 12.93 -17.57 -13.31
N PRO A 151 13.99 -18.30 -13.63
CA PRO A 151 14.85 -18.91 -12.63
C PRO A 151 15.66 -17.87 -11.84
N GLY A 152 16.04 -18.23 -10.62
CA GLY A 152 16.92 -17.47 -9.74
C GLY A 152 16.21 -16.74 -8.62
N ASP A 153 17.00 -16.34 -7.62
CA ASP A 153 16.49 -15.56 -6.48
C ASP A 153 16.07 -14.17 -6.93
N ARG A 154 14.84 -13.83 -6.63
CA ARG A 154 14.26 -12.52 -6.97
C ARG A 154 13.45 -11.95 -5.83
N PRO A 155 13.52 -10.62 -5.62
CA PRO A 155 12.67 -9.98 -4.66
C PRO A 155 11.21 -10.02 -5.13
N VAL A 156 10.35 -10.75 -4.41
CA VAL A 156 8.94 -10.90 -4.76
C VAL A 156 8.09 -10.69 -3.52
N ARG A 157 7.48 -9.54 -3.41
CA ARG A 157 6.62 -9.23 -2.28
C ARG A 157 5.29 -10.00 -2.35
N TYR A 158 4.62 -9.97 -3.50
CA TYR A 158 3.25 -10.48 -3.62
C TYR A 158 2.91 -11.04 -5.00
N VAL A 159 3.88 -11.27 -5.82
CA VAL A 159 3.62 -11.69 -7.19
C VAL A 159 3.41 -13.19 -7.26
N VAL A 160 2.44 -13.60 -8.06
CA VAL A 160 2.11 -14.97 -8.40
C VAL A 160 2.42 -15.21 -9.87
N GLY A 161 3.13 -16.28 -10.19
CA GLY A 161 3.54 -16.60 -11.56
C GLY A 161 4.84 -15.92 -11.99
N GLY A 162 5.43 -16.37 -13.08
CA GLY A 162 6.70 -15.87 -13.59
C GLY A 162 7.90 -16.14 -12.65
N ILE A 163 7.77 -17.08 -11.72
CA ILE A 163 8.78 -17.51 -10.76
C ILE A 163 8.98 -19.00 -10.92
N ASP A 164 10.19 -19.48 -10.65
CA ASP A 164 10.53 -20.90 -10.80
C ASP A 164 9.66 -21.79 -9.87
N LYS A 165 9.57 -23.06 -10.23
CA LYS A 165 8.82 -24.11 -9.54
C LYS A 165 9.71 -25.24 -9.02
N GLY A 166 11.02 -24.99 -8.86
CA GLY A 166 11.97 -25.96 -8.36
C GLY A 166 11.67 -26.38 -6.93
N GLY A 167 11.33 -25.40 -6.07
CA GLY A 167 10.99 -25.59 -4.68
C GLY A 167 10.09 -24.49 -4.12
N PRO A 168 9.74 -24.57 -2.84
CA PRO A 168 8.97 -23.49 -2.16
C PRO A 168 9.71 -22.16 -2.16
N GLU A 169 11.03 -22.18 -2.12
CA GLU A 169 11.90 -20.99 -2.10
C GLU A 169 11.81 -20.18 -3.39
N ASP A 170 11.41 -20.81 -4.47
CA ASP A 170 11.25 -20.18 -5.78
C ASP A 170 9.88 -19.48 -5.92
N ARG A 171 9.02 -19.63 -4.92
CA ARG A 171 7.67 -19.06 -4.93
C ARG A 171 7.62 -17.69 -4.22
N GLY A 172 6.63 -16.86 -4.58
CA GLY A 172 6.43 -15.53 -4.02
C GLY A 172 6.27 -15.51 -2.51
N LEU A 173 6.67 -14.43 -1.87
CA LEU A 173 6.65 -14.27 -0.41
C LEU A 173 5.21 -14.35 0.16
N SER A 174 4.23 -13.81 -0.54
CA SER A 174 2.81 -13.91 -0.14
C SER A 174 2.28 -15.33 -0.26
N GLU A 175 2.62 -16.03 -1.34
CA GLU A 175 2.26 -17.42 -1.57
C GLU A 175 2.86 -18.35 -0.52
N ARG A 176 4.04 -18.00 -0.01
CA ARG A 176 4.74 -18.70 1.07
C ARG A 176 4.29 -18.27 2.47
N CYS A 177 3.37 -17.34 2.59
CA CYS A 177 2.90 -16.78 3.86
C CYS A 177 4.02 -16.12 4.69
N ILE A 178 5.03 -15.53 4.06
CA ILE A 178 6.14 -14.85 4.72
C ILE A 178 5.86 -13.35 4.83
N VAL A 179 5.45 -12.70 3.72
CA VAL A 179 5.10 -11.28 3.67
C VAL A 179 3.88 -11.12 2.78
N GLY A 180 2.80 -10.57 3.31
CA GLY A 180 1.60 -10.26 2.55
C GLY A 180 1.79 -9.09 1.59
N PHE A 181 0.95 -9.02 0.58
CA PHE A 181 1.05 -7.98 -0.45
C PHE A 181 0.75 -6.57 0.10
N ASN A 182 0.02 -6.45 1.21
CA ASN A 182 -0.26 -5.19 1.90
C ASN A 182 0.15 -5.17 3.38
N SER A 183 0.89 -6.18 3.86
CA SER A 183 1.29 -6.25 5.28
C SER A 183 2.34 -5.21 5.70
N GLY A 184 2.76 -4.33 4.79
CA GLY A 184 3.76 -3.32 5.13
C GLY A 184 5.16 -3.87 5.44
N PRO A 185 6.08 -3.02 5.91
CA PRO A 185 6.11 -1.60 5.60
C PRO A 185 6.55 -1.32 4.15
N PRO A 186 6.07 -0.26 3.51
CA PRO A 186 4.97 0.59 3.90
C PRO A 186 3.61 -0.07 3.68
N PHE A 187 2.55 0.46 4.32
CA PHE A 187 1.17 0.04 4.07
C PHE A 187 0.67 0.67 2.78
N VAL A 188 0.21 -0.19 1.87
CA VAL A 188 -0.35 0.23 0.59
C VAL A 188 -1.74 -0.38 0.46
N PRO A 189 -2.78 0.42 0.20
CA PRO A 189 -4.13 -0.07 0.00
C PRO A 189 -4.21 -1.20 -1.01
N SER A 190 -4.98 -2.21 -0.72
CA SER A 190 -5.18 -3.40 -1.51
C SER A 190 -6.65 -3.83 -1.52
N LEU A 191 -6.94 -4.95 -2.16
CA LEU A 191 -8.31 -5.42 -2.35
C LEU A 191 -9.00 -5.83 -1.04
N TYR A 192 -8.23 -6.37 -0.07
CA TYR A 192 -8.78 -6.88 1.20
C TYR A 192 -7.72 -6.93 2.31
N ASN A 193 -8.16 -7.16 3.55
CA ASN A 193 -7.33 -7.24 4.76
C ASN A 193 -6.44 -5.98 4.95
N ASN A 194 -7.02 -4.80 4.73
CA ASN A 194 -6.33 -3.53 4.93
C ASN A 194 -6.41 -3.07 6.40
N ASN A 195 -6.35 -3.99 7.33
CA ASN A 195 -6.47 -3.69 8.74
C ASN A 195 -5.13 -3.82 9.45
N MET A 196 -4.87 -2.87 10.33
CA MET A 196 -3.72 -2.90 11.23
C MET A 196 -4.14 -2.47 12.63
N GLN A 197 -3.45 -2.98 13.63
CA GLN A 197 -3.62 -2.58 15.01
C GLN A 197 -2.35 -1.92 15.53
N ILE A 198 -2.49 -0.74 16.14
CA ILE A 198 -1.41 -0.10 16.88
C ILE A 198 -1.64 -0.36 18.37
N ILE A 199 -0.60 -0.88 19.02
CA ILE A 199 -0.54 -1.10 20.46
C ILE A 199 0.66 -0.31 20.98
N GLN A 200 0.48 0.47 22.04
CA GLN A 200 1.52 1.32 22.60
C GLN A 200 1.77 1.02 24.06
N ASN A 201 3.03 1.10 24.46
CA ASN A 201 3.42 1.40 25.81
C ASN A 201 4.41 2.57 25.79
N LYS A 202 4.95 2.95 26.94
CA LYS A 202 5.84 4.10 27.07
C LYS A 202 7.07 4.03 26.15
N ASP A 203 7.62 2.84 25.95
CA ASP A 203 8.93 2.61 25.35
C ASP A 203 8.87 1.83 24.03
N THR A 204 7.67 1.41 23.60
CA THR A 204 7.50 0.55 22.43
C THR A 204 6.14 0.77 21.78
N ALA A 205 6.11 0.87 20.46
CA ALA A 205 4.91 0.69 19.67
C ALA A 205 4.98 -0.67 18.95
N VAL A 206 3.84 -1.37 18.87
CA VAL A 206 3.68 -2.59 18.07
C VAL A 206 2.66 -2.32 17.00
N ILE A 207 3.02 -2.61 15.76
CA ILE A 207 2.15 -2.48 14.59
C ILE A 207 1.88 -3.89 14.10
N LEU A 208 0.68 -4.38 14.39
CA LEU A 208 0.19 -5.70 13.98
C LEU A 208 -0.67 -5.55 12.73
N THR A 209 -0.35 -6.27 11.66
CA THR A 209 -1.18 -6.31 10.45
C THR A 209 -2.04 -7.56 10.41
N GLU A 210 -3.25 -7.44 9.88
CA GLU A 210 -4.13 -8.57 9.68
C GLU A 210 -3.57 -9.52 8.61
N MET A 211 -3.15 -8.97 7.47
CA MET A 211 -2.53 -9.75 6.40
C MET A 211 -1.24 -10.42 6.88
N ILE A 212 -1.21 -11.74 6.88
CA ILE A 212 -0.09 -12.59 7.35
C ILE A 212 0.22 -12.43 8.86
N HIS A 213 -0.63 -11.76 9.63
CA HIS A 213 -0.47 -11.54 11.09
C HIS A 213 0.94 -11.09 11.49
N ASP A 214 1.62 -10.31 10.65
CA ASP A 214 2.96 -9.79 10.95
C ASP A 214 2.92 -8.72 12.04
N ALA A 215 3.81 -8.84 13.01
CA ALA A 215 3.90 -7.91 14.13
C ALA A 215 5.26 -7.21 14.14
N ARG A 216 5.27 -5.94 13.85
CA ARG A 216 6.43 -5.10 13.83
C ARG A 216 6.60 -4.39 15.17
N ILE A 217 7.67 -4.72 15.89
CA ILE A 217 8.00 -4.13 17.19
C ILE A 217 8.90 -2.93 16.94
N VAL A 218 8.44 -1.75 17.34
CA VAL A 218 9.12 -0.46 17.16
C VAL A 218 9.57 0.06 18.52
N PRO A 219 10.85 -0.10 18.88
CA PRO A 219 11.40 0.53 20.08
C PRO A 219 11.33 2.06 19.96
N MET A 220 10.84 2.71 21.02
CA MET A 220 10.75 4.17 21.17
C MET A 220 11.87 4.73 22.05
N VAL A 221 12.79 3.88 22.46
CA VAL A 221 13.96 4.23 23.28
C VAL A 221 15.21 4.17 22.42
N ASP A 222 16.23 4.91 22.84
CA ASP A 222 17.54 4.88 22.19
C ASP A 222 18.17 3.49 22.35
N LYS A 223 18.02 2.67 21.34
CA LYS A 223 18.67 1.36 21.19
C LYS A 223 19.61 1.41 20.00
N PRO A 224 20.79 0.78 20.10
CA PRO A 224 21.67 0.65 18.94
C PRO A 224 20.92 0.03 17.74
N ALA A 225 21.13 0.58 16.55
CA ALA A 225 20.67 -0.04 15.32
C ALA A 225 21.33 -1.43 15.16
N LEU A 226 20.67 -2.32 14.44
CA LEU A 226 21.30 -3.58 14.04
C LEU A 226 22.52 -3.29 13.17
N ALA A 227 23.52 -4.17 13.25
CA ALA A 227 24.65 -4.13 12.33
C ALA A 227 24.16 -4.32 10.87
N ASP A 228 24.86 -3.71 9.93
CA ASP A 228 24.43 -3.67 8.51
C ASP A 228 24.33 -5.05 7.85
N ASP A 229 24.98 -6.06 8.40
CA ASP A 229 24.92 -7.45 7.93
C ASP A 229 23.72 -8.23 8.46
N ILE A 230 23.01 -7.70 9.47
CA ILE A 230 21.78 -8.30 9.99
C ILE A 230 20.59 -7.71 9.24
N ARG A 231 19.94 -8.54 8.43
CA ARG A 231 18.83 -8.15 7.55
C ARG A 231 17.55 -8.91 7.87
N LEU A 232 16.44 -8.19 7.89
CA LEU A 232 15.13 -8.71 8.28
C LEU A 232 14.11 -8.56 7.15
N TRP A 233 13.06 -9.38 7.17
CA TRP A 233 11.97 -9.28 6.18
C TRP A 233 11.26 -7.94 6.21
N SER A 234 10.92 -7.43 7.39
CA SER A 234 10.24 -6.15 7.59
C SER A 234 11.19 -5.03 8.04
N GLY A 235 12.52 -5.28 7.95
CA GLY A 235 13.55 -4.33 8.36
C GLY A 235 13.67 -4.16 9.87
N ASP A 236 14.61 -3.30 10.29
CA ASP A 236 14.83 -2.87 11.66
C ASP A 236 14.22 -1.49 11.87
N SER A 237 13.13 -1.41 12.64
CA SER A 237 12.37 -0.20 12.89
C SER A 237 12.79 0.47 14.18
N ARG A 238 12.86 1.80 14.17
CA ARG A 238 13.09 2.68 15.33
C ARG A 238 12.08 3.80 15.31
N GLY A 239 11.47 4.10 16.45
CA GLY A 239 10.45 5.14 16.56
C GLY A 239 10.85 6.26 17.50
N TYR A 240 10.31 7.43 17.25
CA TYR A 240 10.36 8.57 18.15
C TYR A 240 9.15 9.47 17.94
N TRP A 241 8.88 10.32 18.91
CA TRP A 241 7.84 11.33 18.81
C TRP A 241 8.44 12.65 18.32
N ASP A 242 7.83 13.21 17.29
CA ASP A 242 8.04 14.58 16.83
C ASP A 242 6.73 15.34 17.07
N ASP A 243 6.62 16.02 18.19
CA ASP A 243 5.39 16.61 18.73
C ASP A 243 4.23 15.57 18.78
N GLU A 244 3.22 15.74 17.93
CA GLU A 244 2.04 14.88 17.85
C GLU A 244 2.21 13.69 16.88
N VAL A 245 3.36 13.57 16.25
CA VAL A 245 3.62 12.60 15.19
C VAL A 245 4.49 11.46 15.70
N LEU A 246 4.02 10.23 15.58
CA LEU A 246 4.88 9.07 15.72
C LEU A 246 5.66 8.88 14.41
N VAL A 247 6.98 9.06 14.48
CA VAL A 247 7.89 8.83 13.36
C VAL A 247 8.55 7.47 13.54
N VAL A 248 8.53 6.65 12.49
CA VAL A 248 9.18 5.34 12.45
C VAL A 248 10.14 5.29 11.28
N GLU A 249 11.42 5.10 11.55
CA GLU A 249 12.42 4.87 10.53
C GLU A 249 12.78 3.39 10.47
N THR A 250 12.77 2.82 9.27
CA THR A 250 13.05 1.40 9.04
C THR A 250 14.15 1.24 8.01
N ARG A 251 15.15 0.41 8.34
CA ARG A 251 16.32 0.07 7.53
C ARG A 251 16.57 -1.44 7.58
N ASN A 252 17.67 -1.90 7.06
CA ASN A 252 18.15 -3.28 7.18
C ASN A 252 17.17 -4.32 6.62
N PHE A 253 16.51 -4.02 5.50
CA PHE A 253 15.74 -5.00 4.76
C PHE A 253 16.65 -6.05 4.12
N ASN A 254 16.16 -7.27 3.96
CA ASN A 254 16.99 -8.42 3.53
C ASN A 254 17.22 -8.52 2.02
N GLY A 255 16.70 -7.62 1.21
CA GLY A 255 16.88 -7.64 -0.25
C GLY A 255 15.97 -8.61 -1.01
N PHE A 256 15.08 -9.34 -0.33
CA PHE A 256 14.12 -10.26 -0.96
C PHE A 256 12.71 -9.69 -1.07
N ARG A 257 12.56 -8.40 -0.89
CA ARG A 257 11.31 -7.67 -1.05
C ARG A 257 11.47 -6.56 -2.09
N GLN A 258 10.41 -6.28 -2.79
CA GLN A 258 10.36 -5.10 -3.66
C GLN A 258 10.31 -3.83 -2.81
N THR A 259 11.01 -2.79 -3.23
CA THR A 259 10.99 -1.49 -2.54
C THR A 259 9.61 -0.85 -2.64
N PHE A 260 9.11 -0.73 -3.87
CA PHE A 260 7.78 -0.18 -4.14
C PHE A 260 7.27 -0.68 -5.49
N GLY A 261 5.99 -1.05 -5.54
CA GLY A 261 5.41 -1.62 -6.74
C GLY A 261 6.18 -2.87 -7.18
N ALA A 262 6.58 -2.92 -8.46
CA ALA A 262 7.31 -4.04 -9.06
C ALA A 262 8.82 -3.75 -9.19
N ALA A 263 9.41 -2.96 -8.29
CA ALA A 263 10.76 -2.48 -8.46
C ALA A 263 11.61 -2.55 -7.19
N GLY A 264 12.92 -2.65 -7.41
CA GLY A 264 13.95 -2.68 -6.39
C GLY A 264 13.99 -3.97 -5.60
N ASP A 265 15.00 -4.07 -4.77
CA ASP A 265 15.19 -5.19 -3.84
C ASP A 265 15.09 -4.76 -2.37
N ASN A 266 14.79 -3.50 -2.11
CA ASN A 266 14.64 -2.91 -0.78
C ASN A 266 15.94 -2.91 0.08
N TYR A 267 17.05 -3.45 -0.43
CA TYR A 267 18.27 -3.65 0.36
C TYR A 267 18.89 -2.35 0.88
N ASN A 268 18.87 -1.30 0.04
CA ASN A 268 19.39 0.02 0.35
C ASN A 268 18.29 1.03 0.74
N ALA A 269 17.05 0.59 0.82
CA ALA A 269 15.93 1.47 1.11
C ALA A 269 15.96 1.95 2.57
N VAL A 270 15.63 3.22 2.74
CA VAL A 270 15.27 3.83 4.01
C VAL A 270 13.80 4.20 3.92
N LEU A 271 13.01 3.64 4.81
CA LEU A 271 11.59 3.97 4.91
C LEU A 271 11.38 4.83 6.15
N THR A 272 10.77 6.00 5.95
CA THR A 272 10.31 6.86 7.05
C THR A 272 8.79 6.87 7.03
N GLU A 273 8.17 6.50 8.12
CA GLU A 273 6.72 6.46 8.29
C GLU A 273 6.32 7.46 9.38
N LYS A 274 5.19 8.13 9.18
CA LYS A 274 4.62 9.08 10.14
C LYS A 274 3.15 8.76 10.37
N PHE A 275 2.78 8.66 11.62
CA PHE A 275 1.40 8.43 12.04
C PHE A 275 0.93 9.65 12.82
N THR A 276 -0.04 10.37 12.27
CA THR A 276 -0.62 11.58 12.86
C THR A 276 -2.11 11.38 13.08
N ARG A 277 -2.54 11.45 14.33
CA ARG A 277 -3.97 11.36 14.62
C ARG A 277 -4.64 12.71 14.38
N VAL A 278 -5.40 12.83 13.29
CA VAL A 278 -6.01 14.09 12.82
C VAL A 278 -7.48 14.23 13.23
N ALA A 279 -8.15 13.12 13.59
CA ALA A 279 -9.50 13.09 14.10
C ALA A 279 -9.70 11.94 15.10
N TYR A 280 -10.87 11.89 15.74
CA TYR A 280 -11.20 10.79 16.65
C TYR A 280 -11.11 9.42 15.99
N ASP A 281 -11.49 9.36 14.73
CA ASP A 281 -11.61 8.16 13.91
C ASP A 281 -10.65 8.13 12.71
N GLN A 282 -9.65 9.06 12.66
CA GLN A 282 -8.70 9.11 11.55
C GLN A 282 -7.26 9.30 12.03
N VAL A 283 -6.38 8.50 11.46
CA VAL A 283 -4.92 8.66 11.47
C VAL A 283 -4.47 8.89 10.03
N ASP A 284 -3.73 9.96 9.78
CA ASP A 284 -3.02 10.13 8.52
C ASP A 284 -1.70 9.39 8.61
N TYR A 285 -1.52 8.44 7.71
CA TYR A 285 -0.30 7.69 7.53
C TYR A 285 0.46 8.24 6.34
N GLU A 286 1.60 8.90 6.61
CA GLU A 286 2.54 9.33 5.59
C GLU A 286 3.73 8.38 5.57
N PHE A 287 4.18 7.98 4.39
CA PHE A 287 5.43 7.28 4.27
C PHE A 287 6.31 7.87 3.18
N THR A 288 7.63 7.86 3.42
CA THR A 288 8.64 8.26 2.45
C THR A 288 9.61 7.11 2.22
N ILE A 289 9.76 6.72 0.97
CA ILE A 289 10.76 5.75 0.51
C ILE A 289 11.94 6.51 -0.08
N ASP A 290 13.12 6.27 0.45
CA ASP A 290 14.41 6.74 -0.07
C ASP A 290 15.24 5.52 -0.49
N ASP A 291 15.21 5.18 -1.77
CA ASP A 291 16.00 4.07 -2.34
C ASP A 291 16.71 4.53 -3.61
N PRO A 292 17.89 5.13 -3.46
CA PRO A 292 18.67 5.65 -4.57
C PRO A 292 19.27 4.56 -5.47
N SER A 293 19.17 3.29 -5.08
CA SER A 293 19.52 2.15 -5.94
C SER A 293 18.39 1.73 -6.89
N THR A 294 17.18 2.22 -6.65
CA THR A 294 15.99 1.87 -7.44
C THR A 294 15.41 3.07 -8.16
N PHE A 295 15.27 4.21 -7.49
CA PHE A 295 14.57 5.40 -7.99
C PHE A 295 15.50 6.60 -8.11
N THR A 296 15.21 7.45 -9.07
CA THR A 296 15.96 8.72 -9.27
C THR A 296 15.63 9.78 -8.22
N ASP A 297 14.55 9.62 -7.46
CA ASP A 297 14.11 10.50 -6.38
C ASP A 297 13.31 9.71 -5.34
N LYS A 298 13.00 10.34 -4.20
CA LYS A 298 12.15 9.77 -3.13
C LYS A 298 10.69 9.69 -3.56
N ILE A 299 9.96 8.82 -2.87
CA ILE A 299 8.50 8.70 -3.02
C ILE A 299 7.88 8.99 -1.66
N THR A 300 7.01 10.00 -1.59
CA THR A 300 6.18 10.24 -0.39
C THR A 300 4.72 10.04 -0.75
N ALA A 301 4.02 9.29 0.08
CA ALA A 301 2.59 9.05 -0.07
C ALA A 301 1.86 9.26 1.27
N VAL A 302 0.59 9.66 1.19
CA VAL A 302 -0.31 9.82 2.34
C VAL A 302 -1.52 8.93 2.15
N VAL A 303 -1.79 8.09 3.13
CA VAL A 303 -2.92 7.17 3.17
C VAL A 303 -3.73 7.44 4.45
N PRO A 304 -4.92 8.02 4.36
CA PRO A 304 -5.79 8.13 5.51
C PRO A 304 -6.20 6.75 6.03
N MET A 305 -6.10 6.55 7.33
CA MET A 305 -6.51 5.32 8.00
C MET A 305 -7.72 5.62 8.89
N ILE A 306 -8.77 4.84 8.73
CA ILE A 306 -10.04 5.04 9.45
C ILE A 306 -10.16 4.02 10.57
N LYS A 307 -10.61 4.49 11.74
CA LYS A 307 -10.77 3.65 12.92
C LYS A 307 -11.87 2.61 12.72
N MET A 308 -11.55 1.37 12.98
CA MET A 308 -12.53 0.29 12.97
C MET A 308 -13.09 0.02 14.37
N ALA A 309 -14.40 -0.24 14.41
CA ALA A 309 -15.09 -0.74 15.60
C ALA A 309 -15.02 -2.28 15.59
N GLY A 310 -13.91 -2.85 15.96
CA GLY A 310 -13.74 -4.31 15.93
C GLY A 310 -12.35 -4.72 16.34
N GLN A 311 -12.06 -5.98 16.14
CA GLN A 311 -10.74 -6.56 16.37
C GLN A 311 -10.18 -7.12 15.07
N VAL A 312 -8.87 -7.21 14.99
CA VAL A 312 -8.18 -7.90 13.90
C VAL A 312 -8.47 -9.40 14.02
N TYR A 313 -8.83 -10.03 12.91
CA TYR A 313 -9.05 -11.47 12.84
C TYR A 313 -7.78 -12.20 12.41
N GLU A 314 -7.73 -13.48 12.69
CA GLU A 314 -6.64 -14.33 12.22
C GLU A 314 -6.69 -14.46 10.69
N TYR A 315 -5.56 -14.22 10.06
CA TYR A 315 -5.33 -14.54 8.66
C TYR A 315 -4.59 -15.89 8.57
N ALA A 316 -5.34 -16.95 8.45
CA ALA A 316 -4.84 -18.34 8.48
C ALA A 316 -4.22 -18.72 7.11
N CYS A 317 -3.11 -18.09 6.74
CA CYS A 317 -2.47 -18.25 5.44
C CYS A 317 -1.88 -19.64 5.22
N HIS A 318 -1.30 -20.25 6.27
CA HIS A 318 -0.65 -21.57 6.18
C HIS A 318 -1.67 -22.71 6.09
N GLU A 319 -2.79 -22.55 6.80
CA GLU A 319 -3.84 -23.54 6.88
C GLU A 319 -4.55 -23.68 5.53
N GLY A 320 -4.38 -24.83 4.93
CA GLY A 320 -5.01 -25.11 3.62
C GLY A 320 -4.38 -24.36 2.45
N ASN A 321 -3.10 -23.96 2.53
CA ASN A 321 -2.37 -23.39 1.38
C ASN A 321 -2.16 -24.44 0.28
N TYR A 322 -3.27 -24.87 -0.32
CA TYR A 322 -3.29 -25.85 -1.40
C TYR A 322 -2.71 -25.28 -2.70
N GLY A 323 -2.73 -23.96 -2.89
CA GLY A 323 -2.19 -23.30 -4.07
C GLY A 323 -0.72 -23.61 -4.27
N MET A 324 0.12 -23.36 -3.27
CA MET A 324 1.55 -23.66 -3.34
C MET A 324 1.82 -25.15 -3.52
N ILE A 325 1.15 -26.00 -2.74
CA ILE A 325 1.32 -27.46 -2.82
C ILE A 325 0.95 -27.98 -4.22
N ASN A 326 -0.16 -27.52 -4.78
CA ASN A 326 -0.64 -27.98 -6.07
C ASN A 326 0.24 -27.48 -7.22
N THR A 327 0.73 -26.23 -7.14
CA THR A 327 1.68 -25.69 -8.11
C THR A 327 2.97 -26.53 -8.18
N LEU A 328 3.58 -26.84 -7.03
CA LEU A 328 4.80 -27.65 -6.97
C LEU A 328 4.56 -29.09 -7.40
N ARG A 329 3.42 -29.69 -7.03
CA ARG A 329 3.02 -31.04 -7.48
C ARG A 329 2.77 -31.07 -8.99
N GLY A 330 2.11 -30.05 -9.53
CA GLY A 330 1.88 -29.91 -10.97
C GLY A 330 3.19 -29.89 -11.74
N ALA A 331 4.17 -29.09 -11.30
CA ALA A 331 5.49 -29.04 -11.88
C ALA A 331 6.18 -30.42 -11.91
N ARG A 332 6.11 -31.19 -10.81
CA ARG A 332 6.65 -32.56 -10.76
C ARG A 332 5.95 -33.52 -11.73
N VAL A 333 4.65 -33.32 -11.96
CA VAL A 333 3.91 -34.11 -12.97
C VAL A 333 4.36 -33.73 -14.37
N GLU A 334 4.50 -32.45 -14.67
CA GLU A 334 4.98 -31.93 -15.96
C GLU A 334 6.38 -32.46 -16.29
N GLU A 335 7.31 -32.39 -15.35
CA GLU A 335 8.66 -32.93 -15.50
C GLU A 335 8.66 -34.45 -15.82
N ARG A 336 7.82 -35.22 -15.12
CA ARG A 336 7.71 -36.66 -15.38
C ARG A 336 7.15 -36.94 -16.76
N LEU A 337 6.09 -36.28 -17.16
CA LEU A 337 5.48 -36.44 -18.48
C LEU A 337 6.44 -36.07 -19.60
N ALA A 338 7.19 -34.96 -19.41
CA ALA A 338 8.24 -34.57 -20.36
C ALA A 338 9.36 -35.64 -20.48
N ALA A 339 9.77 -36.24 -19.35
CA ALA A 339 10.76 -37.33 -19.36
C ALA A 339 10.23 -38.60 -20.04
N GLU A 340 8.93 -38.82 -20.03
CA GLU A 340 8.25 -39.92 -20.73
C GLU A 340 7.95 -39.61 -22.22
N GLY A 341 8.31 -38.40 -22.69
CA GLY A 341 8.08 -37.93 -24.05
C GLY A 341 6.64 -37.58 -24.38
N VAL A 342 5.83 -37.33 -23.34
CA VAL A 342 4.45 -36.88 -23.49
C VAL A 342 4.44 -35.37 -23.70
N ASP A 343 3.91 -34.92 -24.83
CA ASP A 343 3.67 -33.51 -25.09
C ASP A 343 2.45 -33.05 -24.29
N ILE A 344 2.67 -32.19 -23.28
CA ILE A 344 1.63 -31.65 -22.43
C ILE A 344 1.00 -30.35 -23.00
N GLY A 345 1.44 -29.94 -24.22
CA GLY A 345 0.99 -28.71 -24.86
C GLY A 345 1.49 -27.45 -24.13
N GLU A 346 1.75 -26.39 -24.88
CA GLU A 346 1.88 -25.05 -24.26
C GLU A 346 0.50 -24.67 -23.71
N ARG A 347 0.40 -24.48 -22.41
CA ARG A 347 -0.79 -23.89 -21.81
C ARG A 347 -0.68 -22.38 -21.96
N ASP A 348 -1.52 -21.82 -22.83
CA ASP A 348 -1.69 -20.39 -23.02
C ASP A 348 -2.20 -19.69 -21.73
#